data_ac59ec866c814cd77ecf393e2e06142d
#
_entry.id   ac59ec866c814cd77ecf393e2e06142d
#
_cell.length_a   1.000
_cell.length_b   1.000
_cell.length_c   1.000
_cell.angle_alpha   90.00
_cell.angle_beta   90.00
_cell.angle_gamma   90.00
#
_symmetry.space_group_name_H-M   'P 1'
#
loop_
_entity.id
_entity.type
_entity.pdbx_description
1 polymer ?
#
loop_
_entity_poly.entity_id
_entity_poly.type
_entity_poly.pdbx_seq_one_letter_code
_entity_poly.pdbx_strand_id
1 'polypeptide(L)'
;MKRFYLLSVICFLSTGIFAQENTGEERTLSADSIITSDARLDSIYQSLPEVMITGERPVVKASQGKLVYDLPRLIHDLPVDNAYDAVKELPGVTEMNGGLQLAGQGVTVVLNGKVTTLSTEQLYALLRSIPASRIEKAEVMYNAPARYQVRGALINVQLKQTTDGPASWQGELYAKYNQKHYENFEERASMLYNGNKFSIDFLYSHKHGRTYNTTDKDAMHTLADGSVHPMKTGEVKVGRSHTHDFRVGTDYNIAKEHQLSFVYNGNYQTYHSRMNINGSQRSTTLSNSTGWLHNGRLDYRTPFGLQALSLIHI
;
A
#
# COMPACT_ATOMS: atom_id res chain seq x y z
N MET A 1 -7.98 -31.68 29.73
CA MET A 1 -6.83 -30.92 30.22
C MET A 1 -6.65 -29.72 29.30
N LYS A 2 -7.06 -28.53 29.77
CA LYS A 2 -6.98 -27.26 29.00
C LYS A 2 -5.63 -26.61 29.29
N ARG A 3 -4.78 -26.49 28.30
CA ARG A 3 -3.54 -25.69 28.41
C ARG A 3 -3.83 -24.30 27.96
N PHE A 4 -3.88 -23.36 28.90
CA PHE A 4 -3.85 -21.92 28.65
C PHE A 4 -2.40 -21.53 28.32
N TYR A 5 -2.17 -20.99 27.14
CA TYR A 5 -0.94 -20.27 26.84
C TYR A 5 -1.17 -18.80 27.14
N LEU A 6 -0.53 -18.36 28.21
CA LEU A 6 -0.45 -16.96 28.61
C LEU A 6 0.58 -16.29 27.71
N LEU A 7 0.13 -15.46 26.78
CA LEU A 7 1.02 -14.62 25.97
C LEU A 7 1.32 -13.36 26.79
N SER A 8 2.52 -13.28 27.33
CA SER A 8 3.09 -12.13 28.02
C SER A 8 3.39 -11.03 27.00
N VAL A 9 2.56 -9.99 26.98
CA VAL A 9 2.84 -8.75 26.22
C VAL A 9 3.85 -7.95 27.03
N ILE A 10 5.10 -7.89 26.56
CA ILE A 10 6.13 -7.02 27.10
C ILE A 10 5.95 -5.63 26.48
N CYS A 11 5.35 -4.72 27.23
CA CYS A 11 5.38 -3.29 26.93
C CYS A 11 6.77 -2.73 27.23
N PHE A 12 7.52 -2.39 26.19
CA PHE A 12 8.70 -1.53 26.32
C PHE A 12 8.26 -0.06 26.31
N LEU A 13 8.29 0.54 27.48
CA LEU A 13 8.21 2.00 27.63
C LEU A 13 9.59 2.60 27.31
N SER A 14 9.71 3.25 26.17
CA SER A 14 10.86 4.10 25.86
C SER A 14 10.63 5.49 26.43
N THR A 15 11.34 5.82 27.51
CA THR A 15 11.44 7.19 28.05
C THR A 15 12.36 8.02 27.14
N GLY A 16 11.78 9.00 26.44
CA GLY A 16 12.54 10.00 25.71
C GLY A 16 13.18 10.99 26.68
N ILE A 17 14.49 11.13 26.60
CA ILE A 17 15.23 12.18 27.31
C ILE A 17 15.31 13.36 26.34
N PHE A 18 14.66 14.47 26.71
CA PHE A 18 14.86 15.78 26.11
C PHE A 18 16.08 16.42 26.76
N ALA A 19 17.12 16.66 26.00
CA ALA A 19 18.16 17.60 26.39
C ALA A 19 17.97 18.88 25.59
N GLN A 20 17.60 19.93 26.30
CA GLN A 20 17.57 21.30 25.83
C GLN A 20 18.79 21.97 26.36
N GLU A 21 19.67 22.43 25.51
CA GLU A 21 20.71 23.37 25.92
C GLU A 21 20.76 24.54 24.96
N ASN A 22 20.43 25.69 25.53
CA ASN A 22 20.39 26.96 24.88
C ASN A 22 21.47 27.83 25.56
N THR A 23 22.47 28.26 24.81
CA THR A 23 23.30 29.38 25.22
C THR A 23 23.68 30.21 24.00
N GLY A 24 22.97 31.31 23.87
CA GLY A 24 23.35 32.41 23.00
C GLY A 24 24.42 33.26 23.65
N GLU A 25 25.48 33.57 22.95
CA GLU A 25 26.37 34.67 23.26
C GLU A 25 26.24 35.75 22.17
N GLU A 26 25.67 36.87 22.61
CA GLU A 26 25.74 38.14 21.87
C GLU A 26 27.17 38.65 21.84
N ARG A 27 27.69 38.90 20.67
CA ARG A 27 28.84 39.80 20.49
C ARG A 27 28.40 41.07 19.81
N THR A 28 28.29 42.11 20.63
CA THR A 28 28.22 43.50 20.18
C THR A 28 29.56 43.91 19.57
N LEU A 29 29.56 44.31 18.32
CA LEU A 29 30.61 45.13 17.74
C LEU A 29 30.00 46.50 17.36
N SER A 30 30.38 47.47 18.11
CA SER A 30 30.17 48.86 17.77
C SER A 30 31.19 49.28 16.68
N ALA A 31 30.70 49.88 15.61
CA ALA A 31 31.53 50.69 14.72
C ALA A 31 30.74 51.93 14.35
N ASP A 32 31.30 52.99 14.79
CA ASP A 32 30.89 54.39 14.64
C ASP A 32 30.96 54.85 13.19
N SER A 33 30.00 55.69 12.83
CA SER A 33 30.02 56.78 11.88
C SER A 33 30.52 56.56 10.42
N ILE A 34 29.58 56.65 9.52
CA ILE A 34 29.63 57.62 8.41
C ILE A 34 28.20 58.03 8.05
N ILE A 35 27.86 59.26 8.39
CA ILE A 35 26.65 59.95 7.95
C ILE A 35 26.92 60.47 6.55
N THR A 36 26.11 60.07 5.56
CA THR A 36 25.70 60.98 4.50
C THR A 36 24.42 60.47 3.82
N SER A 37 23.36 61.20 4.00
CA SER A 37 22.30 61.57 3.10
C SER A 37 21.78 60.50 2.11
N ASP A 38 20.94 59.62 2.63
CA ASP A 38 19.87 59.01 1.82
C ASP A 38 18.67 58.53 2.66
N ALA A 39 18.34 59.32 3.69
CA ALA A 39 17.20 59.02 4.59
C ALA A 39 15.82 59.08 3.91
N ARG A 40 15.75 59.33 2.60
CA ARG A 40 14.51 59.34 1.85
C ARG A 40 14.28 58.05 1.02
N LEU A 41 15.31 57.32 0.72
CA LEU A 41 15.18 56.03 0.00
C LEU A 41 14.94 54.87 0.97
N ASP A 42 15.52 54.89 2.16
CA ASP A 42 15.30 53.85 3.17
C ASP A 42 13.87 53.81 3.67
N SER A 43 13.16 54.94 3.73
CA SER A 43 11.75 54.97 4.16
C SER A 43 10.79 54.36 3.13
N ILE A 44 11.18 54.25 1.88
CA ILE A 44 10.36 53.60 0.83
C ILE A 44 10.57 52.10 0.80
N TYR A 45 11.75 51.61 1.15
CA TYR A 45 12.02 50.18 1.27
C TYR A 45 11.40 49.53 2.56
N GLN A 46 11.20 50.30 3.63
CA GLN A 46 10.57 49.81 4.83
C GLN A 46 9.03 49.73 4.77
N SER A 47 8.41 50.27 3.74
CA SER A 47 6.95 50.25 3.60
C SER A 47 6.40 49.21 2.58
N LEU A 48 7.27 48.42 1.97
CA LEU A 48 6.77 47.31 1.17
C LEU A 48 6.36 46.16 2.07
N PRO A 49 5.10 45.76 2.09
CA PRO A 49 4.71 44.57 2.86
C PRO A 49 5.49 43.39 2.29
N GLU A 50 6.18 42.67 3.14
CA GLU A 50 6.82 41.42 2.78
C GLU A 50 5.74 40.49 2.23
N VAL A 51 5.68 40.35 0.90
CA VAL A 51 4.77 39.42 0.26
C VAL A 51 5.36 38.03 0.46
N MET A 52 5.01 37.41 1.59
CA MET A 52 5.32 36.03 1.84
C MET A 52 4.45 35.18 0.90
N ILE A 53 5.02 34.81 -0.25
CA ILE A 53 4.38 33.86 -1.17
C ILE A 53 4.54 32.49 -0.54
N THR A 54 3.60 32.10 0.30
CA THR A 54 3.44 30.72 0.73
C THR A 54 2.89 29.91 -0.43
N GLY A 55 3.78 29.45 -1.30
CA GLY A 55 3.43 28.54 -2.38
C GLY A 55 3.18 27.16 -1.78
N GLU A 56 1.93 26.75 -1.62
CA GLU A 56 1.61 25.36 -1.33
C GLU A 56 2.02 24.49 -2.52
N ARG A 57 2.74 23.41 -2.22
CA ARG A 57 3.08 22.42 -3.28
C ARG A 57 1.77 21.81 -3.79
N PRO A 58 1.52 21.77 -5.10
CA PRO A 58 0.30 21.18 -5.63
C PRO A 58 0.24 19.68 -5.28
N VAL A 59 -0.94 19.21 -4.88
CA VAL A 59 -1.20 17.79 -4.58
C VAL A 59 -1.00 16.91 -5.82
N VAL A 60 -1.20 17.47 -7.02
CA VAL A 60 -1.03 16.78 -8.30
C VAL A 60 -0.11 17.59 -9.24
N LYS A 61 0.76 16.87 -9.94
CA LYS A 61 1.62 17.44 -11.01
C LYS A 61 1.50 16.60 -12.28
N ALA A 62 1.31 17.26 -13.41
CA ALA A 62 1.40 16.61 -14.70
C ALA A 62 2.87 16.58 -15.16
N SER A 63 3.38 15.41 -15.54
CA SER A 63 4.76 15.22 -16.01
C SER A 63 4.84 14.08 -17.01
N GLN A 64 5.34 14.33 -18.21
CA GLN A 64 5.63 13.29 -19.22
C GLN A 64 4.48 12.30 -19.47
N GLY A 65 3.25 12.80 -19.61
CA GLY A 65 2.08 11.96 -19.89
C GLY A 65 1.53 11.17 -18.68
N LYS A 66 1.98 11.49 -17.47
CA LYS A 66 1.48 10.94 -16.21
C LYS A 66 1.05 12.04 -15.25
N LEU A 67 0.10 11.75 -14.39
CA LEU A 67 -0.27 12.56 -13.25
C LEU A 67 0.43 11.99 -12.01
N VAL A 68 1.19 12.82 -11.32
CA VAL A 68 1.91 12.45 -10.10
C VAL A 68 1.19 13.08 -8.92
N TYR A 69 0.61 12.24 -8.08
CA TYR A 69 -0.10 12.64 -6.86
C TYR A 69 0.79 12.48 -5.64
N ASP A 70 0.87 13.51 -4.81
CA ASP A 70 1.41 13.44 -3.45
C ASP A 70 0.36 12.75 -2.57
N LEU A 71 0.44 11.43 -2.47
CA LEU A 71 -0.56 10.62 -1.78
C LEU A 71 -0.66 10.94 -0.29
N PRO A 72 0.42 11.10 0.48
CA PRO A 72 0.35 11.50 1.89
C PRO A 72 -0.48 12.77 2.12
N ARG A 73 -0.37 13.75 1.23
CA ARG A 73 -1.18 14.97 1.33
C ARG A 73 -2.63 14.77 0.89
N LEU A 74 -2.84 13.95 -0.14
CA LEU A 74 -4.19 13.65 -0.64
C LEU A 74 -5.03 12.94 0.42
N ILE A 75 -4.44 12.04 1.20
CA ILE A 75 -5.16 11.21 2.18
C ILE A 75 -5.05 11.71 3.63
N HIS A 76 -4.44 12.90 3.85
CA HIS A 76 -4.13 13.41 5.19
C HIS A 76 -5.35 13.41 6.13
N ASP A 77 -6.51 13.82 5.63
CA ASP A 77 -7.74 13.97 6.41
C ASP A 77 -8.72 12.80 6.20
N LEU A 78 -8.26 11.74 5.53
CA LEU A 78 -9.10 10.58 5.23
C LEU A 78 -8.73 9.39 6.12
N PRO A 79 -9.71 8.57 6.51
CA PRO A 79 -9.48 7.36 7.32
C PRO A 79 -8.91 6.22 6.47
N VAL A 80 -7.69 6.39 5.98
CA VAL A 80 -7.00 5.46 5.08
C VAL A 80 -5.87 4.76 5.83
N ASP A 81 -5.95 3.44 5.96
CA ASP A 81 -4.99 2.63 6.71
C ASP A 81 -3.91 1.98 5.84
N ASN A 82 -4.19 1.74 4.56
CA ASN A 82 -3.36 0.91 3.70
C ASN A 82 -3.28 1.46 2.27
N ALA A 83 -2.35 0.90 1.49
CA ALA A 83 -2.10 1.35 0.12
C ALA A 83 -3.28 1.09 -0.83
N TYR A 84 -4.08 0.05 -0.62
CA TYR A 84 -5.26 -0.23 -1.45
C TYR A 84 -6.30 0.88 -1.28
N ASP A 85 -6.62 1.23 -0.04
CA ASP A 85 -7.58 2.30 0.25
C ASP A 85 -7.03 3.66 -0.21
N ALA A 86 -5.72 3.91 -0.06
CA ALA A 86 -5.09 5.13 -0.58
C ALA A 86 -5.19 5.25 -2.11
N VAL A 87 -5.06 4.15 -2.84
CA VAL A 87 -5.22 4.15 -4.31
C VAL A 87 -6.66 4.43 -4.73
N LYS A 88 -7.64 3.99 -3.95
CA LYS A 88 -9.06 4.27 -4.23
C LYS A 88 -9.42 5.75 -4.11
N GLU A 89 -8.69 6.49 -3.28
CA GLU A 89 -8.89 7.94 -3.12
C GLU A 89 -8.29 8.77 -4.28
N LEU A 90 -7.58 8.14 -5.21
CA LEU A 90 -7.08 8.84 -6.39
C LEU A 90 -8.24 9.28 -7.31
N PRO A 91 -8.24 10.53 -7.80
CA PRO A 91 -9.28 11.01 -8.69
C PRO A 91 -9.47 10.13 -9.92
N GLY A 92 -10.72 9.74 -10.17
CA GLY A 92 -11.11 8.89 -11.29
C GLY A 92 -10.92 7.39 -11.06
N VAL A 93 -10.43 6.98 -9.91
CA VAL A 93 -10.35 5.57 -9.51
C VAL A 93 -11.67 5.16 -8.86
N THR A 94 -12.20 4.02 -9.28
CA THR A 94 -13.41 3.41 -8.73
C THR A 94 -13.19 1.92 -8.52
N GLU A 95 -13.91 1.34 -7.57
CA GLU A 95 -13.93 -0.12 -7.37
C GLU A 95 -15.21 -0.69 -7.95
N MET A 96 -15.09 -1.58 -8.93
CA MET A 96 -16.24 -2.29 -9.52
C MET A 96 -15.90 -3.79 -9.65
N ASN A 97 -16.87 -4.64 -9.27
CA ASN A 97 -16.75 -6.10 -9.38
C ASN A 97 -15.48 -6.67 -8.72
N GLY A 98 -15.03 -6.05 -7.62
CA GLY A 98 -13.81 -6.46 -6.90
C GLY A 98 -12.50 -6.04 -7.58
N GLY A 99 -12.55 -5.22 -8.63
CA GLY A 99 -11.38 -4.67 -9.34
C GLY A 99 -11.34 -3.16 -9.33
N LEU A 100 -10.13 -2.60 -9.40
CA LEU A 100 -9.94 -1.17 -9.55
C LEU A 100 -10.07 -0.77 -11.01
N GLN A 101 -10.74 0.34 -11.25
CA GLN A 101 -10.91 0.95 -12.56
C GLN A 101 -10.46 2.41 -12.51
N LEU A 102 -9.89 2.91 -13.59
CA LEU A 102 -9.56 4.31 -13.78
C LEU A 102 -10.36 4.84 -14.98
N ALA A 103 -11.22 5.84 -14.73
CA ALA A 103 -12.11 6.40 -15.76
C ALA A 103 -12.91 5.32 -16.53
N GLY A 104 -13.41 4.29 -15.83
CA GLY A 104 -14.18 3.20 -16.40
C GLY A 104 -13.39 2.10 -17.11
N GLN A 105 -12.04 2.19 -17.12
CA GLN A 105 -11.16 1.16 -17.67
C GLN A 105 -10.48 0.38 -16.56
N GLY A 106 -10.28 -0.93 -16.75
CA GLY A 106 -9.49 -1.74 -15.84
C GLY A 106 -8.08 -1.19 -15.69
N VAL A 107 -7.58 -1.11 -14.48
CA VAL A 107 -6.27 -0.53 -14.16
C VAL A 107 -5.30 -1.61 -13.69
N THR A 108 -4.06 -1.53 -14.20
CA THR A 108 -2.94 -2.31 -13.65
C THR A 108 -2.23 -1.49 -12.59
N VAL A 109 -2.11 -2.03 -11.39
CA VAL A 109 -1.33 -1.39 -10.32
C VAL A 109 0.06 -2.00 -10.27
N VAL A 110 1.08 -1.16 -10.17
CA VAL A 110 2.48 -1.57 -10.05
C VAL A 110 3.11 -0.92 -8.83
N LEU A 111 4.11 -1.57 -8.24
CA LEU A 111 4.83 -1.08 -7.07
C LEU A 111 6.26 -0.70 -7.46
N ASN A 112 6.68 0.52 -7.09
CA ASN A 112 8.03 1.04 -7.35
C ASN A 112 8.46 0.89 -8.83
N GLY A 113 7.51 1.08 -9.76
CA GLY A 113 7.75 0.97 -11.19
C GLY A 113 7.95 -0.47 -11.70
N LYS A 114 7.72 -1.48 -10.88
CA LYS A 114 7.89 -2.89 -11.24
C LYS A 114 6.53 -3.56 -11.39
N VAL A 115 6.28 -4.14 -12.57
CA VAL A 115 5.10 -4.97 -12.80
C VAL A 115 5.24 -6.24 -11.97
N THR A 116 4.19 -6.59 -11.26
CA THR A 116 4.14 -7.84 -10.49
C THR A 116 3.52 -8.95 -11.31
N THR A 117 3.95 -10.18 -11.08
CA THR A 117 3.34 -11.40 -11.65
C THR A 117 2.22 -11.95 -10.76
N LEU A 118 1.87 -11.24 -9.68
CA LEU A 118 0.77 -11.62 -8.80
C LEU A 118 -0.58 -11.50 -9.54
N SER A 119 -1.54 -12.35 -9.19
CA SER A 119 -2.92 -12.14 -9.63
C SER A 119 -3.49 -10.84 -9.06
N THR A 120 -4.57 -10.35 -9.64
CA THR A 120 -5.22 -9.11 -9.18
C THR A 120 -5.60 -9.19 -7.70
N GLU A 121 -6.15 -10.31 -7.26
CA GLU A 121 -6.56 -10.55 -5.86
C GLU A 121 -5.37 -10.53 -4.91
N GLN A 122 -4.26 -11.14 -5.32
CA GLN A 122 -3.02 -11.19 -4.54
C GLN A 122 -2.35 -9.83 -4.48
N LEU A 123 -2.35 -9.08 -5.59
CA LEU A 123 -1.84 -7.72 -5.62
C LEU A 123 -2.66 -6.81 -4.69
N TYR A 124 -3.98 -6.93 -4.69
CA TYR A 124 -4.82 -6.17 -3.78
C TYR A 124 -4.64 -6.59 -2.32
N ALA A 125 -4.45 -7.87 -2.06
CA ALA A 125 -4.08 -8.34 -0.72
C ALA A 125 -2.74 -7.75 -0.27
N LEU A 126 -1.75 -7.72 -1.17
CA LEU A 126 -0.46 -7.07 -0.91
C LEU A 126 -0.63 -5.57 -0.65
N LEU A 127 -1.40 -4.85 -1.47
CA LEU A 127 -1.66 -3.42 -1.25
C LEU A 127 -2.36 -3.16 0.09
N ARG A 128 -3.29 -4.02 0.50
CA ARG A 128 -3.92 -3.93 1.82
C ARG A 128 -2.97 -4.23 2.97
N SER A 129 -1.88 -4.95 2.73
CA SER A 129 -0.84 -5.20 3.75
C SER A 129 0.19 -4.07 3.87
N ILE A 130 0.25 -3.15 2.90
CA ILE A 130 1.16 -2.02 2.92
C ILE A 130 0.50 -0.85 3.66
N PRO A 131 1.07 -0.35 4.78
CA PRO A 131 0.56 0.82 5.46
C PRO A 131 0.54 2.05 4.56
N ALA A 132 -0.50 2.90 4.67
CA ALA A 132 -0.60 4.13 3.92
C ALA A 132 0.57 5.10 4.19
N SER A 133 1.10 5.09 5.41
CA SER A 133 2.25 5.89 5.84
C SER A 133 3.53 5.61 5.05
N ARG A 134 3.64 4.42 4.45
CA ARG A 134 4.79 4.01 3.62
C ARG A 134 4.72 4.51 2.18
N ILE A 135 3.62 5.07 1.75
CA ILE A 135 3.51 5.59 0.39
C ILE A 135 4.17 6.96 0.32
N GLU A 136 4.91 7.20 -0.75
CA GLU A 136 5.47 8.50 -1.10
C GLU A 136 4.56 9.23 -2.07
N LYS A 137 4.23 8.57 -3.17
CA LYS A 137 3.42 9.15 -4.25
C LYS A 137 2.78 8.07 -5.11
N ALA A 138 1.79 8.47 -5.90
CA ALA A 138 1.23 7.62 -6.95
C ALA A 138 1.35 8.33 -8.31
N GLU A 139 1.75 7.57 -9.31
CA GLU A 139 1.77 8.02 -10.70
C GLU A 139 0.62 7.36 -11.45
N VAL A 140 -0.28 8.16 -11.98
CA VAL A 140 -1.46 7.72 -12.73
C VAL A 140 -1.21 7.93 -14.21
N MET A 141 -1.36 6.88 -15.00
CA MET A 141 -1.18 6.87 -16.44
C MET A 141 -2.42 6.27 -17.10
N TYR A 142 -3.11 7.03 -17.92
CA TYR A 142 -4.29 6.54 -18.65
C TYR A 142 -3.90 5.55 -19.77
N ASN A 143 -2.68 5.67 -20.28
CA ASN A 143 -2.08 4.73 -21.21
C ASN A 143 -0.73 4.29 -20.66
N ALA A 144 -0.59 3.02 -20.36
CA ALA A 144 0.65 2.47 -19.82
C ALA A 144 1.78 2.57 -20.87
N PRO A 145 2.93 3.15 -20.54
CA PRO A 145 4.10 3.13 -21.42
C PRO A 145 4.55 1.69 -21.73
N ALA A 146 5.08 1.47 -22.92
CA ALA A 146 5.50 0.14 -23.40
C ALA A 146 6.48 -0.60 -22.48
N ARG A 147 7.28 0.15 -21.68
CA ARG A 147 8.22 -0.41 -20.70
C ARG A 147 7.56 -1.27 -19.62
N TYR A 148 6.28 -1.07 -19.35
CA TYR A 148 5.52 -1.88 -18.40
C TYR A 148 4.93 -3.15 -19.00
N GLN A 149 4.93 -3.28 -20.34
CA GLN A 149 4.40 -4.44 -21.06
C GLN A 149 2.93 -4.77 -20.69
N VAL A 150 2.17 -3.78 -20.26
CA VAL A 150 0.74 -3.88 -19.94
C VAL A 150 -0.06 -2.95 -20.86
N ARG A 151 -1.34 -3.26 -21.05
CA ARG A 151 -2.25 -2.46 -21.85
C ARG A 151 -3.23 -1.73 -20.94
N GLY A 152 -3.69 -0.55 -21.39
CA GLY A 152 -4.69 0.23 -20.68
C GLY A 152 -4.09 1.16 -19.62
N ALA A 153 -4.87 1.45 -18.60
CA ALA A 153 -4.49 2.36 -17.53
C ALA A 153 -3.54 1.70 -16.52
N LEU A 154 -2.65 2.51 -15.94
CA LEU A 154 -1.66 2.05 -14.98
C LEU A 154 -1.54 3.03 -13.81
N ILE A 155 -1.49 2.50 -12.61
CA ILE A 155 -1.18 3.24 -11.39
C ILE A 155 0.11 2.68 -10.79
N ASN A 156 1.15 3.51 -10.71
CA ASN A 156 2.40 3.16 -10.07
C ASN A 156 2.46 3.75 -8.66
N VAL A 157 2.34 2.90 -7.66
CA VAL A 157 2.48 3.27 -6.26
C VAL A 157 3.97 3.25 -5.90
N GLN A 158 4.51 4.40 -5.54
CA GLN A 158 5.88 4.51 -5.08
C GLN A 158 5.91 4.55 -3.56
N LEU A 159 6.67 3.63 -2.99
CA LEU A 159 6.90 3.55 -1.56
C LEU A 159 8.11 4.41 -1.20
N LYS A 160 8.07 5.02 -0.02
CA LYS A 160 9.18 5.81 0.51
C LYS A 160 10.46 4.97 0.52
N GLN A 161 11.47 5.44 -0.19
CA GLN A 161 12.83 4.92 -0.20
C GLN A 161 13.75 6.06 0.23
N THR A 162 14.46 5.87 1.31
CA THR A 162 15.44 6.86 1.81
C THR A 162 16.82 6.36 1.43
N THR A 163 17.36 6.82 0.31
CA THR A 163 18.71 6.43 -0.18
C THR A 163 19.82 7.40 0.24
N ASP A 164 19.48 8.62 0.66
CA ASP A 164 20.44 9.69 0.94
C ASP A 164 20.27 10.21 2.38
N GLY A 165 20.70 9.43 3.36
CA GLY A 165 20.64 9.82 4.76
C GLY A 165 21.36 8.81 5.68
N PRO A 166 21.52 9.13 6.96
CA PRO A 166 21.99 8.16 7.94
C PRO A 166 21.05 6.94 7.93
N ALA A 167 21.61 5.76 8.19
CA ALA A 167 20.83 4.53 8.25
C ALA A 167 19.60 4.71 9.14
N SER A 168 18.43 4.37 8.61
CA SER A 168 17.16 4.55 9.32
C SER A 168 16.36 3.25 9.37
N TRP A 169 15.65 3.06 10.48
CA TRP A 169 14.71 1.98 10.69
C TRP A 169 13.31 2.57 10.83
N GLN A 170 12.36 1.98 10.13
CA GLN A 170 10.95 2.28 10.30
C GLN A 170 10.20 0.97 10.43
N GLY A 171 9.23 0.92 11.36
CA GLY A 171 8.41 -0.26 11.56
C GLY A 171 7.01 0.12 11.98
N GLU A 172 6.06 -0.76 11.65
CA GLU A 172 4.66 -0.61 12.02
C GLU A 172 4.11 -1.97 12.42
N LEU A 173 3.35 -1.98 13.50
CA LEU A 173 2.51 -3.09 13.93
C LEU A 173 1.06 -2.64 13.86
N TYR A 174 0.24 -3.44 13.21
CA TYR A 174 -1.17 -3.16 13.03
C TYR A 174 -1.99 -4.38 13.45
N ALA A 175 -3.06 -4.14 14.17
CA ALA A 175 -4.03 -5.18 14.54
C ALA A 175 -5.45 -4.62 14.33
N LYS A 176 -6.29 -5.40 13.67
CA LYS A 176 -7.68 -5.07 13.41
C LYS A 176 -8.58 -6.22 13.84
N TYR A 177 -9.58 -5.89 14.62
CA TYR A 177 -10.69 -6.76 14.95
C TYR A 177 -11.95 -6.30 14.24
N ASN A 178 -12.67 -7.23 13.64
CA ASN A 178 -13.95 -6.95 13.00
C ASN A 178 -14.98 -8.01 13.42
N GLN A 179 -16.02 -7.56 14.07
CA GLN A 179 -17.16 -8.41 14.48
C GLN A 179 -18.29 -8.25 13.46
N LYS A 180 -18.59 -9.37 12.77
CA LYS A 180 -19.81 -9.53 11.98
C LYS A 180 -20.65 -10.63 12.65
N HIS A 181 -21.08 -11.65 11.90
CA HIS A 181 -21.67 -12.84 12.51
C HIS A 181 -20.64 -13.61 13.33
N TYR A 182 -19.39 -13.64 12.84
CA TYR A 182 -18.23 -14.18 13.53
C TYR A 182 -17.11 -13.15 13.62
N GLU A 183 -16.20 -13.38 14.54
CA GLU A 183 -14.98 -12.59 14.70
C GLU A 183 -14.01 -12.81 13.53
N ASN A 184 -13.34 -11.73 13.12
CA ASN A 184 -12.29 -11.71 12.12
C ASN A 184 -11.15 -10.82 12.61
N PHE A 185 -9.93 -11.32 12.46
CA PHE A 185 -8.70 -10.67 12.88
C PHE A 185 -7.78 -10.45 11.68
N GLU A 186 -7.10 -9.34 11.69
CA GLU A 186 -6.03 -9.01 10.76
C GLU A 186 -4.87 -8.42 11.55
N GLU A 187 -3.71 -9.06 11.47
CA GLU A 187 -2.47 -8.58 12.06
C GLU A 187 -1.46 -8.31 10.93
N ARG A 188 -0.73 -7.20 11.04
CA ARG A 188 0.34 -6.84 10.11
C ARG A 188 1.56 -6.37 10.87
N ALA A 189 2.72 -6.75 10.36
CA ALA A 189 4.00 -6.21 10.77
C ALA A 189 4.75 -5.75 9.53
N SER A 190 5.29 -4.55 9.56
CA SER A 190 6.16 -4.05 8.51
C SER A 190 7.41 -3.45 9.09
N MET A 191 8.51 -3.61 8.36
CA MET A 191 9.81 -3.06 8.70
C MET A 191 10.50 -2.60 7.44
N LEU A 192 11.08 -1.41 7.48
CA LEU A 192 11.89 -0.85 6.44
C LEU A 192 13.23 -0.41 7.05
N TYR A 193 14.31 -0.94 6.50
CA TYR A 193 15.67 -0.46 6.75
C TYR A 193 16.18 0.24 5.51
N ASN A 194 16.69 1.44 5.67
CA ASN A 194 17.36 2.19 4.62
C ASN A 194 18.78 2.55 5.10
N GLY A 195 19.76 2.07 4.37
CA GLY A 195 21.17 2.46 4.52
C GLY A 195 21.70 3.04 3.21
N ASN A 196 22.92 3.57 3.23
CA ASN A 196 23.50 4.28 2.08
C ASN A 196 23.63 3.42 0.81
N LYS A 197 23.88 2.13 0.94
CA LYS A 197 24.03 1.20 -0.20
C LYS A 197 23.01 0.09 -0.23
N PHE A 198 22.30 -0.12 0.86
CA PHE A 198 21.44 -1.26 1.03
C PHE A 198 20.14 -0.84 1.71
N SER A 199 19.03 -1.26 1.14
CA SER A 199 17.73 -1.17 1.79
C SER A 199 17.07 -2.54 1.82
N ILE A 200 16.30 -2.79 2.86
CA ILE A 200 15.48 -3.98 2.99
C ILE A 200 14.09 -3.58 3.46
N ASP A 201 13.06 -4.12 2.81
CA ASP A 201 11.70 -4.04 3.28
C ASP A 201 11.18 -5.44 3.60
N PHE A 202 10.48 -5.52 4.71
CA PHE A 202 9.80 -6.72 5.17
C PHE A 202 8.35 -6.39 5.48
N LEU A 203 7.43 -7.23 5.00
CA LEU A 203 6.01 -7.14 5.29
C LEU A 203 5.49 -8.53 5.60
N TYR A 204 4.72 -8.64 6.67
CA TYR A 204 3.97 -9.83 7.02
C TYR A 204 2.55 -9.44 7.38
N SER A 205 1.57 -10.18 6.87
CA SER A 205 0.17 -10.04 7.22
C SER A 205 -0.42 -11.41 7.49
N HIS A 206 -1.19 -11.51 8.57
CA HIS A 206 -1.99 -12.67 8.88
C HIS A 206 -3.44 -12.24 9.01
N LYS A 207 -4.32 -12.91 8.27
CA LYS A 207 -5.77 -12.75 8.37
C LYS A 207 -6.39 -14.07 8.72
N HIS A 208 -7.21 -14.08 9.74
CA HIS A 208 -7.98 -15.26 10.09
C HIS A 208 -9.39 -14.89 10.54
N GLY A 209 -10.31 -15.74 10.24
CA GLY A 209 -11.69 -15.50 10.61
C GLY A 209 -12.66 -16.51 10.05
N ARG A 210 -13.93 -16.20 10.29
CA ARG A 210 -15.06 -17.03 9.86
C ARG A 210 -16.02 -16.22 9.03
N THR A 211 -16.60 -16.88 8.03
CA THR A 211 -17.67 -16.29 7.21
C THR A 211 -18.98 -17.05 7.46
N TYR A 212 -20.08 -16.33 7.41
CA TYR A 212 -21.42 -16.87 7.48
C TYR A 212 -22.25 -16.25 6.35
N ASN A 213 -22.77 -17.10 5.50
CA ASN A 213 -23.63 -16.67 4.40
C ASN A 213 -24.89 -17.51 4.40
N THR A 214 -26.03 -16.85 4.22
CA THR A 214 -27.32 -17.50 3.98
C THR A 214 -27.84 -17.07 2.65
N THR A 215 -28.46 -18.01 1.92
CA THR A 215 -29.09 -17.74 0.62
C THR A 215 -30.35 -18.54 0.54
N ASP A 216 -31.46 -17.89 0.30
CA ASP A 216 -32.73 -18.53 -0.02
C ASP A 216 -32.94 -18.51 -1.53
N LYS A 217 -33.29 -19.63 -2.12
CA LYS A 217 -33.52 -19.79 -3.55
C LYS A 217 -34.91 -20.34 -3.78
N ASP A 218 -35.69 -19.60 -4.54
CA ASP A 218 -36.98 -20.02 -5.10
C ASP A 218 -36.80 -20.19 -6.60
N ALA A 219 -37.04 -21.38 -7.10
CA ALA A 219 -36.90 -21.70 -8.51
C ALA A 219 -38.12 -22.50 -8.99
N MET A 220 -38.46 -22.34 -10.24
CA MET A 220 -39.45 -23.15 -10.95
C MET A 220 -38.72 -24.04 -11.95
N HIS A 221 -38.82 -25.34 -11.78
CA HIS A 221 -38.28 -26.31 -12.73
C HIS A 221 -39.37 -26.80 -13.67
N THR A 222 -39.19 -26.59 -14.99
CA THR A 222 -40.04 -27.16 -16.01
C THR A 222 -39.42 -28.45 -16.48
N LEU A 223 -40.13 -29.55 -16.34
CA LEU A 223 -39.70 -30.88 -16.82
C LEU A 223 -39.98 -31.05 -18.31
N ALA A 224 -39.42 -32.10 -18.90
CA ALA A 224 -39.53 -32.37 -20.32
C ALA A 224 -40.99 -32.64 -20.78
N ASP A 225 -41.85 -33.04 -19.84
CA ASP A 225 -43.29 -33.24 -20.07
C ASP A 225 -44.11 -31.93 -19.94
N GLY A 226 -43.47 -30.78 -19.73
CA GLY A 226 -44.08 -29.49 -19.55
C GLY A 226 -44.61 -29.22 -18.13
N SER A 227 -44.52 -30.16 -17.20
CA SER A 227 -44.89 -29.94 -15.80
C SER A 227 -43.94 -28.99 -15.10
N VAL A 228 -44.48 -28.13 -14.21
CA VAL A 228 -43.68 -27.14 -13.46
C VAL A 228 -43.67 -27.50 -12.00
N HIS A 229 -42.48 -27.65 -11.46
CA HIS A 229 -42.23 -27.98 -10.05
C HIS A 229 -41.58 -26.81 -9.32
N PRO A 230 -42.20 -26.24 -8.29
CA PRO A 230 -41.55 -25.23 -7.46
C PRO A 230 -40.50 -25.88 -6.58
N MET A 231 -39.31 -25.30 -6.58
CA MET A 231 -38.21 -25.68 -5.69
C MET A 231 -37.87 -24.53 -4.76
N LYS A 232 -37.90 -24.80 -3.45
CA LYS A 232 -37.45 -23.85 -2.44
C LYS A 232 -36.30 -24.44 -1.66
N THR A 233 -35.18 -23.78 -1.62
CA THR A 233 -34.00 -24.22 -0.87
C THR A 233 -33.39 -23.07 -0.08
N GLY A 234 -33.06 -23.35 1.18
CA GLY A 234 -32.27 -22.48 2.02
C GLY A 234 -30.84 -23.04 2.14
N GLU A 235 -29.85 -22.21 1.85
CA GLU A 235 -28.44 -22.53 1.98
C GLU A 235 -27.86 -21.81 3.19
N VAL A 236 -27.08 -22.51 4.01
CA VAL A 236 -26.26 -21.93 5.07
C VAL A 236 -24.83 -22.37 4.83
N LYS A 237 -23.94 -21.43 4.58
CA LYS A 237 -22.51 -21.66 4.37
C LYS A 237 -21.70 -21.02 5.49
N VAL A 238 -20.94 -21.84 6.21
CA VAL A 238 -19.96 -21.41 7.21
C VAL A 238 -18.57 -21.72 6.69
N GLY A 239 -17.72 -20.73 6.64
CA GLY A 239 -16.33 -20.87 6.23
C GLY A 239 -15.36 -20.43 7.33
N ARG A 240 -14.16 -20.98 7.33
CA ARG A 240 -13.00 -20.54 8.10
C ARG A 240 -11.82 -20.37 7.16
N SER A 241 -11.16 -19.24 7.25
CA SER A 241 -9.97 -18.95 6.43
C SER A 241 -8.81 -18.52 7.31
N HIS A 242 -7.60 -18.89 6.89
CA HIS A 242 -6.34 -18.34 7.35
C HIS A 242 -5.56 -17.95 6.10
N THR A 243 -5.05 -16.73 6.07
CA THR A 243 -4.25 -16.22 4.98
C THR A 243 -3.01 -15.57 5.57
N HIS A 244 -1.85 -15.96 5.07
CA HIS A 244 -0.56 -15.38 5.43
C HIS A 244 0.05 -14.79 4.15
N ASP A 245 0.34 -13.51 4.19
CA ASP A 245 1.03 -12.80 3.13
C ASP A 245 2.39 -12.35 3.68
N PHE A 246 3.44 -12.52 2.91
CA PHE A 246 4.75 -12.05 3.27
C PHE A 246 5.50 -11.54 2.05
N ARG A 247 6.27 -10.48 2.27
CA ARG A 247 7.11 -9.84 1.28
C ARG A 247 8.48 -9.55 1.89
N VAL A 248 9.50 -9.80 1.13
CA VAL A 248 10.86 -9.33 1.38
C VAL A 248 11.34 -8.62 0.12
N GLY A 249 11.72 -7.37 0.25
CA GLY A 249 12.36 -6.60 -0.82
C GLY A 249 13.75 -6.16 -0.37
N THR A 250 14.71 -6.20 -1.26
CA THR A 250 16.05 -5.68 -1.02
C THR A 250 16.55 -4.93 -2.24
N ASP A 251 17.15 -3.78 -2.01
CA ASP A 251 17.85 -3.03 -3.04
C ASP A 251 19.30 -2.83 -2.60
N TYR A 252 20.23 -3.11 -3.48
CA TYR A 252 21.65 -2.95 -3.24
C TYR A 252 22.28 -2.10 -4.35
N ASN A 253 22.80 -0.93 -3.98
CA ASN A 253 23.54 -0.04 -4.86
C ASN A 253 25.01 -0.48 -4.88
N ILE A 254 25.39 -1.23 -5.91
CA ILE A 254 26.75 -1.77 -6.09
C ILE A 254 27.72 -0.61 -6.36
N ALA A 255 27.34 0.30 -7.24
CA ALA A 255 28.07 1.49 -7.62
C ALA A 255 27.11 2.58 -8.07
N LYS A 256 27.64 3.76 -8.40
CA LYS A 256 26.83 4.83 -9.01
C LYS A 256 26.17 4.31 -10.29
N GLU A 257 24.83 4.36 -10.34
CA GLU A 257 24.00 3.87 -11.44
C GLU A 257 23.92 2.34 -11.62
N HIS A 258 24.52 1.55 -10.73
CA HIS A 258 24.41 0.09 -10.72
C HIS A 258 23.61 -0.37 -9.50
N GLN A 259 22.43 -0.92 -9.73
CA GLN A 259 21.53 -1.37 -8.67
C GLN A 259 21.10 -2.81 -8.91
N LEU A 260 21.19 -3.61 -7.87
CA LEU A 260 20.62 -4.95 -7.80
C LEU A 260 19.40 -4.92 -6.87
N SER A 261 18.27 -5.38 -7.36
CA SER A 261 17.04 -5.44 -6.59
C SER A 261 16.51 -6.86 -6.57
N PHE A 262 16.14 -7.33 -5.39
CA PHE A 262 15.47 -8.61 -5.21
C PHE A 262 14.15 -8.39 -4.50
N VAL A 263 13.09 -9.04 -4.97
CA VAL A 263 11.78 -9.02 -4.32
C VAL A 263 11.25 -10.44 -4.28
N TYR A 264 10.83 -10.86 -3.11
CA TYR A 264 10.12 -12.10 -2.90
C TYR A 264 8.76 -11.82 -2.26
N ASN A 265 7.71 -12.42 -2.83
CA ASN A 265 6.37 -12.39 -2.27
C ASN A 265 5.90 -13.82 -2.08
N GLY A 266 5.27 -14.09 -0.96
CA GLY A 266 4.66 -15.37 -0.66
C GLY A 266 3.27 -15.19 -0.12
N ASN A 267 2.38 -16.12 -0.47
CA ASN A 267 1.05 -16.22 0.08
C ASN A 267 0.77 -17.67 0.45
N TYR A 268 0.26 -17.87 1.64
CA TYR A 268 -0.27 -19.15 2.09
C TYR A 268 -1.71 -18.97 2.53
N GLN A 269 -2.59 -19.78 1.98
CA GLN A 269 -4.01 -19.70 2.30
C GLN A 269 -4.57 -21.08 2.60
N THR A 270 -5.36 -21.17 3.67
CA THR A 270 -6.23 -22.31 3.95
C THR A 270 -7.67 -21.83 4.04
N TYR A 271 -8.56 -22.61 3.47
CA TYR A 271 -9.99 -22.35 3.53
C TYR A 271 -10.73 -23.66 3.75
N HIS A 272 -11.59 -23.69 4.76
CA HIS A 272 -12.48 -24.80 5.06
C HIS A 272 -13.91 -24.27 5.13
N SER A 273 -14.84 -24.89 4.43
CA SER A 273 -16.23 -24.50 4.51
C SER A 273 -17.16 -25.70 4.54
N ARG A 274 -18.28 -25.51 5.21
CA ARG A 274 -19.43 -26.38 5.19
C ARG A 274 -20.63 -25.59 4.70
N MET A 275 -21.29 -26.12 3.69
CA MET A 275 -22.54 -25.60 3.15
C MET A 275 -23.63 -26.64 3.33
N ASN A 276 -24.69 -26.28 4.04
CA ASN A 276 -25.87 -27.10 4.23
C ASN A 276 -27.01 -26.51 3.38
N ILE A 277 -27.61 -27.34 2.59
CA ILE A 277 -28.81 -27.01 1.78
C ILE A 277 -29.97 -27.78 2.39
N ASN A 278 -31.08 -27.09 2.66
CA ASN A 278 -32.32 -27.65 3.16
C ASN A 278 -33.51 -27.12 2.35
N GLY A 279 -34.58 -27.90 2.28
CA GLY A 279 -35.81 -27.57 1.55
C GLY A 279 -36.21 -28.70 0.61
N SER A 280 -36.55 -28.36 -0.61
CA SER A 280 -36.91 -29.34 -1.66
C SER A 280 -35.75 -30.31 -1.96
N GLN A 281 -34.54 -29.90 -1.69
CA GLN A 281 -33.33 -30.72 -1.73
C GLN A 281 -32.57 -30.60 -0.40
N ARG A 282 -31.97 -31.70 0.06
CA ARG A 282 -31.09 -31.70 1.23
C ARG A 282 -29.73 -32.22 0.85
N SER A 283 -28.70 -31.41 1.09
CA SER A 283 -27.31 -31.80 0.89
C SER A 283 -26.37 -31.07 1.84
N THR A 284 -25.19 -31.68 2.05
CA THR A 284 -24.09 -31.04 2.78
C THR A 284 -22.85 -31.12 1.91
N THR A 285 -22.26 -29.96 1.62
CA THR A 285 -21.01 -29.85 0.87
C THR A 285 -19.90 -29.40 1.81
N LEU A 286 -18.81 -30.14 1.83
CA LEU A 286 -17.57 -29.75 2.51
C LEU A 286 -16.56 -29.34 1.44
N SER A 287 -15.93 -28.18 1.64
CA SER A 287 -14.88 -27.69 0.74
C SER A 287 -13.65 -27.35 1.54
N ASN A 288 -12.53 -27.93 1.16
CA ASN A 288 -11.23 -27.66 1.75
C ASN A 288 -10.29 -27.21 0.63
N SER A 289 -9.58 -26.12 0.85
CA SER A 289 -8.59 -25.61 -0.05
C SER A 289 -7.36 -25.18 0.73
N THR A 290 -6.20 -25.56 0.22
CA THR A 290 -4.90 -25.09 0.74
C THR A 290 -4.05 -24.71 -0.46
N GLY A 291 -3.47 -23.54 -0.42
CA GLY A 291 -2.65 -23.02 -1.51
C GLY A 291 -1.40 -22.32 -1.00
N TRP A 292 -0.31 -22.51 -1.73
CA TRP A 292 0.92 -21.73 -1.61
C TRP A 292 1.18 -21.03 -2.92
N LEU A 293 1.57 -19.76 -2.83
CA LEU A 293 2.11 -19.02 -3.95
C LEU A 293 3.46 -18.45 -3.57
N HIS A 294 4.42 -18.61 -4.46
CA HIS A 294 5.75 -18.06 -4.35
C HIS A 294 6.07 -17.25 -5.60
N ASN A 295 6.55 -16.04 -5.43
CA ASN A 295 6.97 -15.18 -6.52
C ASN A 295 8.29 -14.51 -6.14
N GLY A 296 9.33 -14.77 -6.92
CA GLY A 296 10.65 -14.15 -6.77
C GLY A 296 11.01 -13.37 -8.03
N ARG A 297 11.59 -12.19 -7.86
CA ARG A 297 12.10 -11.36 -8.95
C ARG A 297 13.46 -10.78 -8.58
N LEU A 298 14.40 -10.91 -9.50
CA LEU A 298 15.73 -10.32 -9.42
C LEU A 298 15.90 -9.36 -10.59
N ASP A 299 16.21 -8.11 -10.30
CA ASP A 299 16.46 -7.08 -11.30
C ASP A 299 17.87 -6.52 -11.12
N TYR A 300 18.63 -6.44 -12.19
CA TYR A 300 19.88 -5.70 -12.24
C TYR A 300 19.75 -4.52 -13.18
N ARG A 301 19.98 -3.32 -12.69
CA ARG A 301 19.95 -2.08 -13.46
C ARG A 301 21.37 -1.58 -13.65
N THR A 302 21.73 -1.30 -14.90
CA THR A 302 23.03 -0.71 -15.27
C THR A 302 22.80 0.20 -16.48
N PRO A 303 23.50 1.36 -16.59
CA PRO A 303 23.49 2.15 -17.78
C PRO A 303 24.33 1.45 -18.87
N PHE A 304 23.73 1.14 -20.00
CA PHE A 304 24.43 0.63 -21.16
C PHE A 304 24.51 1.75 -22.22
N GLY A 305 25.67 2.39 -22.36
CA GLY A 305 25.86 3.45 -23.33
C GLY A 305 24.91 4.64 -23.13
N LEU A 306 24.94 5.61 -24.02
CA LEU A 306 24.20 6.87 -23.89
C LEU A 306 22.67 6.75 -23.87
N GLN A 307 22.04 5.57 -24.10
CA GLN A 307 20.58 5.44 -24.14
C GLN A 307 19.99 4.02 -23.93
N ALA A 308 20.71 3.01 -23.49
CA ALA A 308 20.14 1.68 -23.33
C ALA A 308 20.04 1.26 -21.86
N LEU A 309 18.81 1.05 -21.36
CA LEU A 309 18.51 0.35 -20.10
C LEU A 309 18.34 -1.14 -20.44
N SER A 310 19.26 -2.00 -19.96
CA SER A 310 19.11 -3.43 -20.03
C SER A 310 18.35 -3.93 -18.79
N LEU A 311 17.22 -4.55 -18.99
CA LEU A 311 16.44 -5.25 -17.95
C LEU A 311 16.61 -6.75 -18.20
N ILE A 312 17.32 -7.44 -17.30
CA ILE A 312 17.38 -8.89 -17.32
C ILE A 312 16.28 -9.41 -16.40
N HIS A 313 15.37 -10.19 -16.97
CA HIS A 313 14.28 -10.86 -16.26
C HIS A 313 14.63 -12.35 -16.20
N ILE A 314 14.71 -12.89 -15.00
CA ILE A 314 14.90 -14.33 -14.77
C ILE A 314 13.66 -14.88 -14.09
#